data_7bbd955bea0cebe0ec26368a227fd79f
#
_entry.id   7bbd955bea0cebe0ec26368a227fd79f
#
_cell.length_a   1.000
_cell.length_b   1.000
_cell.length_c   1.000
_cell.angle_alpha   90.00
_cell.angle_beta   90.00
_cell.angle_gamma   90.00
#
_symmetry.space_group_name_H-M   'P 1'
#
loop_
_entity.id
_entity.type
_entity.pdbx_description
1 polymer ?
#
loop_
_entity_poly.entity_id
_entity_poly.type
_entity_poly.pdbx_seq_one_letter_code
_entity_poly.pdbx_strand_id
1 'polypeptide(L)'
;MQVSVDSSRFDEHQLFFVRKLCEMLIADLRRAGFDDEAGEELAEQVAFTMCSLTDGSTNLEMNGKKFRPCLMFSQDENYSVVLSSGSGSWMHEYVGSTVWDVYHEDD
;
A
#
# COMPACT_ATOMS: atom_id res chain seq x y z
N MET A 1 -7.74 3.76 22.52
CA MET A 1 -7.88 3.67 21.05
C MET A 1 -9.20 3.02 20.71
N GLN A 2 -9.99 3.66 19.89
CA GLN A 2 -11.27 3.14 19.42
C GLN A 2 -11.14 2.71 17.96
N VAL A 3 -11.70 1.55 17.62
CA VAL A 3 -11.68 1.05 16.24
C VAL A 3 -13.03 1.33 15.59
N SER A 4 -13.01 2.04 14.46
CA SER A 4 -14.19 2.28 13.62
C SER A 4 -14.11 1.34 12.42
N VAL A 5 -15.14 0.55 12.20
CA VAL A 5 -15.18 -0.40 11.09
C VAL A 5 -16.06 0.15 9.98
N ASP A 6 -15.46 0.43 8.80
CA ASP A 6 -16.18 0.95 7.64
C ASP A 6 -15.39 0.55 6.39
N SER A 7 -15.84 -0.49 5.71
CA SER A 7 -15.12 -1.03 4.55
C SER A 7 -15.05 -0.06 3.37
N SER A 8 -16.11 0.71 3.13
CA SER A 8 -16.13 1.67 2.01
C SER A 8 -15.15 2.81 2.22
N ARG A 9 -15.14 3.40 3.41
CA ARG A 9 -14.17 4.46 3.75
C ARG A 9 -12.75 3.92 3.78
N PHE A 10 -12.57 2.71 4.31
CA PHE A 10 -11.26 2.06 4.31
C PHE A 10 -10.74 1.87 2.88
N ASP A 11 -11.60 1.39 1.96
CA ASP A 11 -11.20 1.19 0.56
C ASP A 11 -10.72 2.48 -0.09
N GLU A 12 -11.41 3.59 0.14
CA GLU A 12 -10.98 4.90 -0.37
C GLU A 12 -9.59 5.27 0.16
N HIS A 13 -9.36 5.05 1.46
CA HIS A 13 -8.08 5.36 2.09
C HIS A 13 -6.96 4.44 1.59
N GLN A 14 -7.23 3.14 1.43
CA GLN A 14 -6.19 2.23 0.96
C GLN A 14 -5.83 2.48 -0.50
N LEU A 15 -6.79 2.81 -1.36
CA LEU A 15 -6.51 3.19 -2.75
C LEU A 15 -5.64 4.44 -2.81
N PHE A 16 -5.96 5.45 -2.01
CA PHE A 16 -5.14 6.66 -1.91
C PHE A 16 -3.73 6.34 -1.40
N PHE A 17 -3.61 5.49 -0.39
CA PHE A 17 -2.33 5.08 0.17
C PHE A 17 -1.46 4.38 -0.87
N VAL A 18 -2.02 3.41 -1.61
CA VAL A 18 -1.30 2.71 -2.67
C VAL A 18 -0.87 3.70 -3.75
N ARG A 19 -1.74 4.64 -4.14
CA ARG A 19 -1.41 5.66 -5.13
C ARG A 19 -0.22 6.50 -4.68
N LYS A 20 -0.24 6.97 -3.43
CA LYS A 20 0.87 7.77 -2.88
C LYS A 20 2.16 6.98 -2.80
N LEU A 21 2.10 5.73 -2.35
CA LEU A 21 3.27 4.86 -2.31
C LEU A 21 3.89 4.73 -3.70
N CYS A 22 3.08 4.44 -4.71
CA CYS A 22 3.56 4.28 -6.08
C CYS A 22 4.13 5.59 -6.65
N GLU A 23 3.46 6.72 -6.41
CA GLU A 23 3.96 8.03 -6.87
C GLU A 23 5.32 8.36 -6.27
N MET A 24 5.48 8.15 -4.97
CA MET A 24 6.74 8.45 -4.28
C MET A 24 7.85 7.51 -4.73
N LEU A 25 7.56 6.23 -4.88
CA LEU A 25 8.53 5.25 -5.35
C LEU A 25 8.99 5.54 -6.78
N ILE A 26 8.05 5.86 -7.67
CA ILE A 26 8.35 6.20 -9.05
C ILE A 26 9.20 7.46 -9.13
N ALA A 27 8.88 8.48 -8.34
CA ALA A 27 9.69 9.69 -8.27
C ALA A 27 11.12 9.39 -7.82
N ASP A 28 11.28 8.51 -6.84
CA ASP A 28 12.60 8.10 -6.36
C ASP A 28 13.39 7.34 -7.44
N LEU A 29 12.74 6.45 -8.16
CA LEU A 29 13.38 5.69 -9.24
C LEU A 29 13.83 6.60 -10.39
N ARG A 30 12.99 7.56 -10.79
CA ARG A 30 13.35 8.54 -11.81
C ARG A 30 14.53 9.40 -11.36
N ARG A 31 14.53 9.82 -10.11
CA ARG A 31 15.63 10.63 -9.55
C ARG A 31 16.93 9.84 -9.50
N ALA A 32 16.85 8.52 -9.29
CA ALA A 32 18.00 7.62 -9.29
C ALA A 32 18.53 7.32 -10.70
N GLY A 33 17.84 7.76 -11.75
CA GLY A 33 18.29 7.63 -13.12
C GLY A 33 17.73 6.43 -13.88
N PHE A 34 16.73 5.74 -13.33
CA PHE A 34 16.07 4.66 -14.07
C PHE A 34 15.19 5.22 -15.17
N ASP A 35 15.28 4.65 -16.39
CA ASP A 35 14.36 5.00 -17.45
C ASP A 35 12.96 4.45 -17.12
N ASP A 36 11.94 4.93 -17.84
CA ASP A 36 10.54 4.59 -17.50
C ASP A 36 10.23 3.10 -17.73
N GLU A 37 10.89 2.44 -18.68
CA GLU A 37 10.68 1.01 -18.89
C GLU A 37 11.17 0.17 -17.70
N ALA A 38 12.42 0.38 -17.30
CA ALA A 38 13.00 -0.34 -16.15
C ALA A 38 12.35 0.11 -14.83
N GLY A 39 12.04 1.40 -14.73
CA GLY A 39 11.40 1.97 -13.55
C GLY A 39 10.00 1.43 -13.30
N GLU A 40 9.21 1.30 -14.37
CA GLU A 40 7.84 0.76 -14.26
C GLU A 40 7.85 -0.67 -13.72
N GLU A 41 8.70 -1.53 -14.28
CA GLU A 41 8.83 -2.91 -13.82
C GLU A 41 9.29 -2.99 -12.37
N LEU A 42 10.32 -2.23 -12.02
CA LEU A 42 10.86 -2.23 -10.66
C LEU A 42 9.88 -1.65 -9.65
N ALA A 43 9.17 -0.56 -10.00
CA ALA A 43 8.16 0.04 -9.14
C ALA A 43 7.05 -0.95 -8.83
N GLU A 44 6.59 -1.69 -9.84
CA GLU A 44 5.55 -2.70 -9.64
C GLU A 44 6.01 -3.80 -8.68
N GLN A 45 7.21 -4.32 -8.87
CA GLN A 45 7.77 -5.37 -8.02
C GLN A 45 7.95 -4.90 -6.57
N VAL A 46 8.55 -3.73 -6.37
CA VAL A 46 8.83 -3.20 -5.03
C VAL A 46 7.53 -2.85 -4.32
N ALA A 47 6.63 -2.15 -4.99
CA ALA A 47 5.35 -1.76 -4.40
C ALA A 47 4.50 -3.00 -4.06
N PHE A 48 4.49 -4.01 -4.93
CA PHE A 48 3.78 -5.26 -4.65
C PHE A 48 4.32 -5.93 -3.39
N THR A 49 5.64 -6.03 -3.27
CA THR A 49 6.27 -6.62 -2.08
C THR A 49 5.91 -5.86 -0.81
N MET A 50 6.01 -4.53 -0.85
CA MET A 50 5.67 -3.68 0.31
C MET A 50 4.20 -3.81 0.69
N CYS A 51 3.31 -3.79 -0.30
CA CYS A 51 1.88 -3.91 -0.04
C CYS A 51 1.50 -5.31 0.48
N SER A 52 2.11 -6.37 -0.07
CA SER A 52 1.87 -7.74 0.39
C SER A 52 2.31 -7.95 1.84
N LEU A 53 3.41 -7.30 2.23
CA LEU A 53 3.87 -7.37 3.61
C LEU A 53 2.94 -6.59 4.55
N THR A 54 2.52 -5.41 4.14
CA THR A 54 1.74 -4.47 4.97
C THR A 54 0.27 -4.88 5.10
N ASP A 55 -0.31 -5.49 4.06
CA ASP A 55 -1.74 -5.82 4.05
C ASP A 55 -2.06 -7.19 4.66
N GLY A 56 -1.07 -7.89 5.17
CA GLY A 56 -1.25 -9.17 5.83
C GLY A 56 -1.28 -10.38 4.89
N SER A 57 -0.98 -10.19 3.59
CA SER A 57 -0.98 -11.29 2.62
C SER A 57 0.21 -12.22 2.79
N THR A 58 1.31 -11.70 3.35
CA THR A 58 2.51 -12.48 3.59
C THR A 58 2.47 -13.06 5.00
N ASN A 59 2.67 -14.37 5.11
CA ASN A 59 2.74 -15.01 6.42
C ASN A 59 4.06 -14.69 7.09
N LEU A 60 3.98 -14.16 8.31
CA LEU A 60 5.15 -13.88 9.14
C LEU A 60 5.14 -14.81 10.35
N GLU A 61 6.34 -15.25 10.74
CA GLU A 61 6.51 -16.11 11.90
C GLU A 61 7.75 -15.68 12.67
N MET A 62 7.59 -15.53 13.98
CA MET A 62 8.68 -15.21 14.88
C MET A 62 8.54 -16.06 16.14
N ASN A 63 9.61 -16.77 16.52
CA ASN A 63 9.63 -17.62 17.70
C ASN A 63 8.50 -18.66 17.71
N GLY A 64 8.18 -19.23 16.55
CA GLY A 64 7.14 -20.23 16.38
C GLY A 64 5.72 -19.70 16.38
N LYS A 65 5.54 -18.38 16.47
CA LYS A 65 4.22 -17.75 16.46
C LYS A 65 3.98 -17.03 15.15
N LYS A 66 2.84 -17.28 14.55
CA LYS A 66 2.42 -16.61 13.30
C LYS A 66 1.72 -15.30 13.64
N PHE A 67 1.98 -14.27 12.83
CA PHE A 67 1.30 -13.00 12.96
C PHE A 67 1.17 -12.35 11.58
N ARG A 68 0.27 -11.36 11.48
CA ARG A 68 0.04 -10.63 10.25
C ARG A 68 -0.03 -9.13 10.54
N PRO A 69 0.70 -8.31 9.77
CA PRO A 69 0.47 -6.87 9.82
C PRO A 69 -0.96 -6.54 9.42
N CYS A 70 -1.51 -5.50 9.97
CA CYS A 70 -2.80 -5.01 9.56
C CYS A 70 -2.72 -3.50 9.34
N LEU A 71 -3.37 -3.04 8.27
CA LEU A 71 -3.40 -1.63 7.92
C LEU A 71 -4.63 -0.99 8.54
N MET A 72 -4.44 0.12 9.22
CA MET A 72 -5.50 0.97 9.73
C MET A 72 -5.10 2.42 9.53
N PHE A 73 -6.07 3.31 9.46
CA PHE A 73 -5.81 4.74 9.26
C PHE A 73 -6.34 5.55 10.45
N SER A 74 -5.63 6.60 10.80
CA SER A 74 -6.09 7.54 11.82
C SER A 74 -5.91 8.96 11.33
N GLN A 75 -6.85 9.84 11.72
CA GLN A 75 -6.79 11.25 11.40
C GLN A 75 -6.06 12.07 12.47
N ASP A 76 -5.81 11.48 13.65
CA ASP A 76 -5.12 12.18 14.73
C ASP A 76 -3.80 11.52 15.11
N GLU A 77 -2.89 12.32 15.66
CA GLU A 77 -1.54 11.88 16.04
C GLU A 77 -1.55 10.93 17.23
N ASN A 78 -2.59 10.91 18.00
CA ASN A 78 -2.71 10.08 19.20
C ASN A 78 -3.40 8.74 18.94
N TYR A 79 -3.85 8.51 17.71
CA TYR A 79 -4.55 7.30 17.29
C TYR A 79 -5.77 7.01 18.17
N SER A 80 -6.51 8.09 18.53
CA SER A 80 -7.70 7.98 19.36
C SER A 80 -8.77 7.12 18.70
N VAL A 81 -8.96 7.30 17.39
CA VAL A 81 -9.86 6.51 16.58
C VAL A 81 -9.09 6.01 15.36
N VAL A 82 -9.13 4.72 15.09
CA VAL A 82 -8.52 4.12 13.91
C VAL A 82 -9.58 3.49 13.02
N LEU A 83 -9.42 3.66 11.71
CA LEU A 83 -10.34 3.13 10.71
C LEU A 83 -9.85 1.77 10.24
N SER A 84 -10.69 0.76 10.35
CA SER A 84 -10.42 -0.61 9.92
C SER A 84 -11.40 -1.04 8.84
N SER A 85 -11.00 -1.95 7.97
CA SER A 85 -11.89 -2.57 7.00
C SER A 85 -12.86 -3.57 7.65
N GLY A 86 -12.54 -4.06 8.84
CA GLY A 86 -13.25 -5.16 9.47
C GLY A 86 -12.82 -6.53 8.97
N SER A 87 -11.93 -6.57 7.99
CA SER A 87 -11.36 -7.78 7.40
C SER A 87 -9.94 -7.44 6.92
N GLY A 88 -9.34 -8.27 6.08
CA GLY A 88 -8.03 -7.97 5.52
C GLY A 88 -8.06 -6.81 4.53
N SER A 89 -6.89 -6.26 4.22
CA SER A 89 -6.74 -5.30 3.13
C SER A 89 -6.15 -6.01 1.91
N TRP A 90 -6.29 -5.37 0.75
CA TRP A 90 -5.94 -5.99 -0.53
C TRP A 90 -5.06 -5.05 -1.36
N MET A 91 -4.21 -4.27 -0.70
CA MET A 91 -3.37 -3.27 -1.36
C MET A 91 -2.55 -3.84 -2.51
N HIS A 92 -2.01 -5.05 -2.34
CA HIS A 92 -1.16 -5.67 -3.36
C HIS A 92 -1.90 -5.88 -4.69
N GLU A 93 -3.22 -6.05 -4.66
CA GLU A 93 -4.02 -6.23 -5.87
C GLU A 93 -4.17 -4.95 -6.69
N TYR A 94 -3.96 -3.79 -6.09
CA TYR A 94 -4.11 -2.50 -6.77
C TYR A 94 -2.80 -1.98 -7.36
N VAL A 95 -1.67 -2.62 -7.05
CA VAL A 95 -0.34 -2.10 -7.42
C VAL A 95 -0.14 -2.03 -8.92
N GLY A 96 -0.45 -3.10 -9.64
CA GLY A 96 -0.18 -3.16 -11.08
C GLY A 96 -0.89 -2.06 -11.86
N SER A 97 -2.19 -1.90 -11.66
CA SER A 97 -2.96 -0.86 -12.34
C SER A 97 -2.54 0.54 -11.91
N THR A 98 -2.20 0.72 -10.64
CA THR A 98 -1.78 2.03 -10.13
C THR A 98 -0.43 2.45 -10.71
N VAL A 99 0.54 1.56 -10.76
CA VAL A 99 1.85 1.83 -11.35
C VAL A 99 1.68 2.19 -12.84
N TRP A 100 0.87 1.40 -13.55
CA TRP A 100 0.60 1.67 -14.96
C TRP A 100 -0.02 3.06 -15.15
N ASP A 101 -1.03 3.39 -14.35
CA ASP A 101 -1.71 4.70 -14.42
C ASP A 101 -0.74 5.86 -14.18
N VAL A 102 0.13 5.75 -13.18
CA VAL A 102 1.09 6.82 -12.86
C VAL A 102 2.04 7.06 -14.03
N TYR A 103 2.57 6.00 -14.66
CA TYR A 103 3.50 6.15 -15.77
C TYR A 103 2.83 6.63 -17.06
N HIS A 104 1.53 6.45 -17.22
CA HIS A 104 0.83 6.74 -18.47
C HIS A 104 -0.22 7.86 -18.34
N GLU A 105 -0.31 8.53 -17.21
CA GLU A 105 -1.34 9.56 -17.02
C GLU A 105 -1.13 10.82 -17.85
N ASP A 106 0.08 11.05 -18.35
CA ASP A 106 0.40 12.18 -19.24
C ASP A 106 0.33 11.81 -20.73
N ASP A 107 -0.08 10.60 -21.04
CA ASP A 107 -0.14 10.11 -22.43
C ASP A 107 -1.42 10.59 -23.19
#